data_f5e6bd8d38443bbc89d51da1bca91cf3
#
_entry.id   f5e6bd8d38443bbc89d51da1bca91cf3
#
_cell.length_a   1.000
_cell.length_b   1.000
_cell.length_c   1.000
_cell.angle_alpha   90.00
_cell.angle_beta   90.00
_cell.angle_gamma   90.00
#
_symmetry.space_group_name_H-M   'P 1'
#
loop_
_entity.id
_entity.type
_entity.pdbx_description
1 polymer ?
#
loop_
_entity_poly.entity_id
_entity_poly.type
_entity_poly.pdbx_seq_one_letter_code
_entity_poly.pdbx_strand_id
1 'polypeptide(L)'
;LFPPFRVGTWHWQKYANSGLFDNDKPLKDYTAEEMDIFLYAKGVGNLQVDVSLGKGIPTLTRMGYEGIIDRFTRIYLNRDSSTTSERTNDMIARFVSEGICPVCHGKRLSQAALQSKINGYNIADYSDMEIYDLIPVLQKIEHLLGKPVAGALILLLERIKNVGLGYLHLSRETATLSGGESQ
;
A
#
# COMPACT_ATOMS: atom_id res chain seq x y z
N LEU A 1 21.71 5.95 2.60
CA LEU A 1 20.73 6.60 3.48
C LEU A 1 19.84 7.51 2.64
N PHE A 2 18.52 7.50 2.88
CA PHE A 2 17.58 8.38 2.20
C PHE A 2 17.97 9.85 2.43
N PRO A 3 18.18 10.66 1.37
CA PRO A 3 18.84 11.95 1.49
C PRO A 3 18.22 12.92 2.51
N PRO A 4 16.88 13.02 2.68
CA PRO A 4 16.27 13.85 3.69
C PRO A 4 16.62 13.51 5.14
N PHE A 5 17.09 12.29 5.41
CA PHE A 5 17.47 11.81 6.75
C PHE A 5 18.99 11.81 6.99
N ARG A 6 19.77 12.50 6.14
CA ARG A 6 21.21 12.65 6.34
C ARG A 6 21.51 13.45 7.60
N VAL A 7 22.68 13.17 8.18
CA VAL A 7 23.24 13.92 9.31
C VAL A 7 23.19 15.43 9.04
N GLY A 8 22.78 16.20 10.01
CA GLY A 8 22.65 17.66 9.93
C GLY A 8 21.33 18.18 9.34
N THR A 9 20.48 17.33 8.76
CA THR A 9 19.13 17.75 8.33
C THR A 9 18.18 17.88 9.52
N TRP A 10 17.13 18.66 9.36
CA TRP A 10 16.09 18.79 10.40
C TRP A 10 15.34 17.46 10.66
N HIS A 11 15.22 16.59 9.67
CA HIS A 11 14.69 15.24 9.87
C HIS A 11 15.59 14.41 10.79
N TRP A 12 16.91 14.48 10.58
CA TRP A 12 17.90 13.78 11.42
C TRP A 12 17.88 14.30 12.87
N GLN A 13 17.79 15.64 13.05
CA GLN A 13 17.76 16.25 14.39
C GLN A 13 16.66 15.68 15.28
N LYS A 14 15.51 15.29 14.69
CA LYS A 14 14.39 14.70 15.42
C LYS A 14 14.79 13.39 16.13
N TYR A 15 15.69 12.63 15.55
CA TYR A 15 16.18 11.37 16.14
C TYR A 15 17.36 11.64 17.06
N ALA A 16 18.31 12.43 16.63
CA ALA A 16 19.51 12.78 17.39
C ALA A 16 19.20 13.53 18.70
N ASN A 17 18.23 14.45 18.67
CA ASN A 17 17.84 15.25 19.85
C ASN A 17 16.76 14.58 20.71
N SER A 18 16.33 13.36 20.37
CA SER A 18 15.28 12.67 21.14
C SER A 18 15.74 12.19 22.52
N GLY A 19 17.05 12.01 22.69
CA GLY A 19 17.60 11.40 23.92
C GLY A 19 17.29 9.91 24.09
N LEU A 20 16.67 9.28 23.06
CA LEU A 20 16.29 7.86 23.08
C LEU A 20 17.44 6.94 22.65
N PHE A 21 18.42 7.49 21.94
CA PHE A 21 19.49 6.72 21.34
C PHE A 21 20.86 7.36 21.62
N ASP A 22 21.88 6.53 21.71
CA ASP A 22 23.26 6.97 21.62
C ASP A 22 23.57 7.29 20.15
N ASN A 23 23.85 8.56 19.85
CA ASN A 23 24.11 9.03 18.49
C ASN A 23 25.39 8.47 17.86
N ASP A 24 26.32 8.00 18.68
CA ASP A 24 27.58 7.40 18.26
C ASP A 24 27.47 5.88 18.08
N LYS A 25 26.38 5.26 18.54
CA LYS A 25 26.13 3.82 18.43
C LYS A 25 25.69 3.46 17.01
N PRO A 26 26.39 2.55 16.32
CA PRO A 26 25.96 2.07 15.02
C PRO A 26 24.58 1.38 15.06
N LEU A 27 23.75 1.59 14.04
CA LEU A 27 22.40 0.98 13.97
C LEU A 27 22.42 -0.55 14.05
N LYS A 28 23.49 -1.20 13.56
CA LYS A 28 23.65 -2.67 13.65
C LYS A 28 23.76 -3.18 15.08
N ASP A 29 24.14 -2.31 16.00
CA ASP A 29 24.36 -2.63 17.42
C ASP A 29 23.14 -2.26 18.29
N TYR A 30 22.06 -1.73 17.67
CA TYR A 30 20.81 -1.44 18.38
C TYR A 30 20.17 -2.72 18.90
N THR A 31 19.62 -2.65 20.09
CA THR A 31 18.75 -3.72 20.63
C THR A 31 17.46 -3.82 19.85
N ALA A 32 16.72 -4.93 20.00
CA ALA A 32 15.41 -5.07 19.37
C ALA A 32 14.44 -3.96 19.81
N GLU A 33 14.49 -3.54 21.08
CA GLU A 33 13.66 -2.47 21.63
C GLU A 33 14.05 -1.11 21.02
N GLU A 34 15.34 -0.79 20.98
CA GLU A 34 15.84 0.44 20.34
C GLU A 34 15.44 0.49 18.87
N MET A 35 15.53 -0.64 18.16
CA MET A 35 15.16 -0.73 16.77
C MET A 35 13.64 -0.54 16.56
N ASP A 36 12.79 -1.12 17.41
CA ASP A 36 11.34 -0.93 17.37
C ASP A 36 10.93 0.53 17.65
N ILE A 37 11.61 1.18 18.58
CA ILE A 37 11.42 2.62 18.86
C ILE A 37 11.88 3.43 17.64
N PHE A 38 13.04 3.13 17.10
CA PHE A 38 13.60 3.86 15.94
C PHE A 38 12.73 3.74 14.69
N LEU A 39 12.25 2.53 14.38
CA LEU A 39 11.46 2.27 13.18
C LEU A 39 10.00 2.68 13.32
N TYR A 40 9.36 2.41 14.47
CA TYR A 40 7.90 2.48 14.65
C TYR A 40 7.44 3.29 15.85
N ALA A 41 8.35 3.95 16.57
CA ALA A 41 8.04 4.71 17.79
C ALA A 41 7.33 3.89 18.89
N LYS A 42 7.52 2.58 18.93
CA LYS A 42 6.85 1.73 19.94
C LYS A 42 7.30 2.09 21.36
N GLY A 43 6.34 2.33 22.23
CA GLY A 43 6.60 2.61 23.65
C GLY A 43 7.04 4.04 23.97
N VAL A 44 7.13 4.95 23.01
CA VAL A 44 7.61 6.34 23.21
C VAL A 44 6.51 7.28 23.74
N GLY A 45 5.24 6.96 23.51
CA GLY A 45 4.13 7.82 23.89
C GLY A 45 4.15 9.19 23.18
N ASN A 46 3.89 10.29 23.94
CA ASN A 46 3.82 11.66 23.41
C ASN A 46 5.14 12.44 23.58
N LEU A 47 6.28 11.81 23.42
CA LEU A 47 7.58 12.48 23.52
C LEU A 47 7.66 13.65 22.52
N GLN A 48 8.06 14.82 23.03
CA GLN A 48 8.30 16.00 22.23
C GLN A 48 9.81 16.20 22.05
N VAL A 49 10.24 16.52 20.83
CA VAL A 49 11.65 16.70 20.47
C VAL A 49 11.84 18.08 19.87
N ASP A 50 12.87 18.78 20.32
CA ASP A 50 13.23 20.09 19.79
C ASP A 50 14.06 19.96 18.51
N VAL A 51 13.62 20.65 17.44
CA VAL A 51 14.31 20.69 16.15
C VAL A 51 14.47 22.12 15.66
N SER A 52 15.60 22.42 15.01
CA SER A 52 15.85 23.70 14.38
C SER A 52 15.27 23.73 12.97
N LEU A 53 14.40 24.71 12.67
CA LEU A 53 13.67 24.81 11.39
C LEU A 53 14.31 25.79 10.39
N GLY A 54 15.35 26.52 10.74
CA GLY A 54 15.85 27.61 9.92
C GLY A 54 17.32 27.59 9.56
N LYS A 55 17.65 28.22 8.44
CA LYS A 55 19.01 28.63 8.10
C LYS A 55 19.24 30.02 8.72
N GLY A 56 20.09 30.10 9.75
CA GLY A 56 20.61 31.37 10.23
C GLY A 56 20.09 31.92 11.57
N ILE A 57 18.85 31.62 11.99
CA ILE A 57 18.37 31.87 13.36
C ILE A 57 17.86 30.51 13.90
N PRO A 58 18.42 30.00 14.98
CA PRO A 58 17.96 28.75 15.56
C PRO A 58 16.61 28.94 16.22
N THR A 59 15.55 28.76 15.45
CA THR A 59 14.19 28.66 15.97
C THR A 59 13.96 27.20 16.32
N LEU A 60 13.99 26.87 17.60
CA LEU A 60 13.62 25.56 18.10
C LEU A 60 12.12 25.41 18.05
N THR A 61 11.66 24.38 17.36
CA THR A 61 10.25 23.98 17.32
C THR A 61 10.10 22.61 17.95
N ARG A 62 9.16 22.50 18.87
CA ARG A 62 8.83 21.23 19.53
C ARG A 62 7.97 20.36 18.62
N MET A 63 8.42 19.16 18.32
CA MET A 63 7.73 18.22 17.44
C MET A 63 7.56 16.86 18.12
N GLY A 64 6.42 16.21 17.93
CA GLY A 64 6.19 14.84 18.42
C GLY A 64 7.18 13.85 17.79
N TYR A 65 7.72 12.93 18.59
CA TYR A 65 8.55 11.84 18.10
C TYR A 65 7.69 10.89 17.24
N GLU A 66 8.28 10.34 16.19
CA GLU A 66 7.62 9.43 15.25
C GLU A 66 8.69 8.50 14.66
N GLY A 67 8.41 7.20 14.59
CA GLY A 67 9.34 6.23 13.99
C GLY A 67 9.66 6.55 12.53
N ILE A 68 10.84 6.14 12.07
CA ILE A 68 11.32 6.51 10.72
C ILE A 68 10.45 5.93 9.62
N ILE A 69 9.90 4.72 9.80
CA ILE A 69 9.00 4.05 8.84
C ILE A 69 7.66 4.77 8.78
N ASP A 70 7.04 5.06 9.93
CA ASP A 70 5.76 5.76 9.97
C ASP A 70 5.87 7.15 9.36
N ARG A 71 6.96 7.86 9.70
CA ARG A 71 7.27 9.17 9.12
C ARG A 71 7.49 9.12 7.62
N PHE A 72 8.27 8.15 7.14
CA PHE A 72 8.52 7.96 5.71
C PHE A 72 7.21 7.68 4.97
N THR A 73 6.40 6.76 5.48
CA THR A 73 5.09 6.42 4.93
C THR A 73 4.18 7.64 4.85
N ARG A 74 4.06 8.40 5.94
CA ARG A 74 3.21 9.59 5.99
C ARG A 74 3.67 10.70 5.05
N ILE A 75 4.97 10.94 4.94
CA ILE A 75 5.51 12.04 4.15
C ILE A 75 5.62 11.69 2.66
N TYR A 76 5.93 10.45 2.32
CA TYR A 76 6.32 10.07 0.96
C TYR A 76 5.37 9.09 0.28
N LEU A 77 4.76 8.13 1.02
CA LEU A 77 3.90 7.12 0.41
C LEU A 77 2.42 7.51 0.40
N ASN A 78 1.94 8.26 1.41
CA ASN A 78 0.55 8.69 1.49
C ASN A 78 0.27 9.98 0.70
N ARG A 79 1.19 10.41 -0.15
CA ARG A 79 0.99 11.55 -1.05
C ARG A 79 0.48 11.08 -2.40
N ASP A 80 -0.31 11.94 -3.03
CA ASP A 80 -0.73 11.74 -4.40
C ASP A 80 0.50 11.77 -5.32
N SER A 81 0.77 10.68 -6.03
CA SER A 81 1.94 10.54 -6.91
C SER A 81 1.96 11.59 -8.03
N SER A 82 0.79 12.12 -8.41
CA SER A 82 0.65 13.16 -9.43
C SER A 82 1.22 14.51 -9.00
N THR A 83 1.39 14.76 -7.69
CA THR A 83 1.93 16.00 -7.13
C THR A 83 3.43 15.94 -6.81
N THR A 84 4.04 14.77 -6.97
CA THR A 84 5.44 14.52 -6.60
C THR A 84 6.32 14.58 -7.84
N SER A 85 7.50 15.24 -7.76
CA SER A 85 8.43 15.30 -8.88
C SER A 85 8.99 13.91 -9.22
N GLU A 86 9.23 13.66 -10.51
CA GLU A 86 9.82 12.42 -11.02
C GLU A 86 11.10 12.01 -10.27
N ARG A 87 11.98 13.00 -10.03
CA ARG A 87 13.21 12.79 -9.24
C ARG A 87 12.94 12.28 -7.82
N THR A 88 11.84 12.72 -7.19
CA THR A 88 11.46 12.26 -5.86
C THR A 88 10.90 10.84 -5.92
N ASN A 89 10.11 10.52 -6.95
CA ASN A 89 9.58 9.18 -7.17
C ASN A 89 10.71 8.16 -7.40
N ASP A 90 11.71 8.50 -8.24
CA ASP A 90 12.90 7.66 -8.45
C ASP A 90 13.70 7.43 -7.17
N MET A 91 13.78 8.45 -6.32
CA MET A 91 14.45 8.33 -5.04
C MET A 91 13.68 7.42 -4.08
N ILE A 92 12.36 7.51 -4.04
CA ILE A 92 11.50 6.66 -3.20
C ILE A 92 11.56 5.21 -3.67
N ALA A 93 11.51 4.96 -4.99
CA ALA A 93 11.54 3.63 -5.59
C ALA A 93 12.74 2.77 -5.16
N ARG A 94 13.84 3.42 -4.73
CA ARG A 94 15.04 2.71 -4.20
C ARG A 94 14.84 2.13 -2.80
N PHE A 95 13.81 2.57 -2.07
CA PHE A 95 13.55 2.19 -0.67
C PHE A 95 12.21 1.48 -0.50
N VAL A 96 11.44 1.35 -1.57
CA VAL A 96 10.12 0.73 -1.56
C VAL A 96 10.09 -0.37 -2.60
N SER A 97 9.58 -1.51 -2.25
CA SER A 97 9.28 -2.60 -3.18
C SER A 97 7.79 -2.91 -3.11
N GLU A 98 7.19 -3.15 -4.24
CA GLU A 98 5.83 -3.69 -4.30
C GLU A 98 5.87 -5.17 -3.92
N GLY A 99 4.90 -5.60 -3.16
CA GLY A 99 4.79 -6.97 -2.72
C GLY A 99 3.33 -7.40 -2.51
N ILE A 100 3.11 -8.71 -2.55
CA ILE A 100 1.80 -9.28 -2.26
C ILE A 100 1.52 -9.14 -0.77
N CYS A 101 0.38 -8.52 -0.42
CA CYS A 101 -0.05 -8.38 0.96
C CYS A 101 -0.13 -9.75 1.66
N PRO A 102 0.59 -9.98 2.79
CA PRO A 102 0.60 -11.27 3.46
C PRO A 102 -0.74 -11.63 4.12
N VAL A 103 -1.65 -10.66 4.32
CA VAL A 103 -2.96 -10.87 4.93
C VAL A 103 -4.00 -11.29 3.90
N CYS A 104 -4.09 -10.57 2.77
CA CYS A 104 -5.09 -10.85 1.75
C CYS A 104 -4.54 -11.62 0.53
N HIS A 105 -3.23 -11.89 0.47
CA HIS A 105 -2.57 -12.61 -0.62
C HIS A 105 -2.95 -12.09 -2.02
N GLY A 106 -2.99 -10.78 -2.16
CA GLY A 106 -3.34 -10.10 -3.43
C GLY A 106 -4.84 -9.96 -3.68
N LYS A 107 -5.72 -10.53 -2.86
CA LYS A 107 -7.18 -10.49 -3.07
C LYS A 107 -7.82 -9.11 -2.81
N ARG A 108 -7.10 -8.17 -2.18
CA ARG A 108 -7.55 -6.80 -1.88
C ARG A 108 -8.83 -6.68 -1.03
N LEU A 109 -9.23 -7.77 -0.40
CA LEU A 109 -10.44 -7.89 0.42
C LEU A 109 -10.10 -8.39 1.82
N SER A 110 -10.95 -8.04 2.80
CA SER A 110 -10.81 -8.56 4.16
C SER A 110 -11.14 -10.05 4.22
N GLN A 111 -10.58 -10.75 5.19
CA GLN A 111 -10.87 -12.18 5.38
C GLN A 111 -12.35 -12.42 5.65
N ALA A 112 -13.05 -11.52 6.35
CA ALA A 112 -14.48 -11.60 6.58
C ALA A 112 -15.28 -11.54 5.26
N ALA A 113 -14.91 -10.66 4.31
CA ALA A 113 -15.55 -10.60 3.00
C ALA A 113 -15.33 -11.87 2.17
N LEU A 114 -14.14 -12.48 2.28
CA LEU A 114 -13.81 -13.74 1.57
C LEU A 114 -14.53 -14.97 2.13
N GLN A 115 -15.11 -14.90 3.33
CA GLN A 115 -15.95 -15.97 3.88
C GLN A 115 -17.34 -16.04 3.23
N SER A 116 -17.82 -14.93 2.65
CA SER A 116 -19.11 -14.90 1.95
C SER A 116 -19.00 -15.63 0.61
N LYS A 117 -19.75 -16.72 0.43
CA LYS A 117 -19.68 -17.56 -0.75
C LYS A 117 -21.06 -17.78 -1.38
N ILE A 118 -21.09 -17.85 -2.70
CA ILE A 118 -22.23 -18.28 -3.51
C ILE A 118 -21.77 -19.49 -4.34
N ASN A 119 -22.47 -20.59 -4.28
CA ASN A 119 -22.12 -21.84 -4.96
C ASN A 119 -20.66 -22.30 -4.68
N GLY A 120 -20.15 -22.03 -3.46
CA GLY A 120 -18.80 -22.42 -3.04
C GLY A 120 -17.69 -21.41 -3.36
N TYR A 121 -17.94 -20.42 -4.18
CA TYR A 121 -16.99 -19.37 -4.60
C TYR A 121 -17.23 -18.06 -3.86
N ASN A 122 -16.15 -17.38 -3.44
CA ASN A 122 -16.21 -16.02 -2.95
C ASN A 122 -15.99 -15.01 -4.09
N ILE A 123 -16.14 -13.73 -3.81
CA ILE A 123 -16.01 -12.67 -4.83
C ILE A 123 -14.62 -12.63 -5.50
N ALA A 124 -13.55 -12.96 -4.77
CA ALA A 124 -12.22 -13.02 -5.37
C ALA A 124 -12.08 -14.22 -6.30
N ASP A 125 -12.65 -15.38 -5.93
CA ASP A 125 -12.64 -16.56 -6.78
C ASP A 125 -13.37 -16.29 -8.10
N TYR A 126 -14.54 -15.62 -8.07
CA TYR A 126 -15.24 -15.18 -9.27
C TYR A 126 -14.42 -14.19 -10.12
N SER A 127 -13.71 -13.27 -9.46
CA SER A 127 -12.92 -12.26 -10.18
C SER A 127 -11.67 -12.82 -10.83
N ASP A 128 -11.13 -13.93 -10.31
CA ASP A 128 -9.93 -14.59 -10.83
C ASP A 128 -10.22 -15.62 -11.94
N MET A 129 -11.51 -15.94 -12.18
CA MET A 129 -11.89 -16.80 -13.30
C MET A 129 -11.75 -16.07 -14.63
N GLU A 130 -11.31 -16.75 -15.67
CA GLU A 130 -11.44 -16.25 -17.04
C GLU A 130 -12.92 -16.05 -17.39
N ILE A 131 -13.25 -15.06 -18.20
CA ILE A 131 -14.63 -14.76 -18.59
C ILE A 131 -15.29 -15.98 -19.23
N TYR A 132 -14.52 -16.81 -19.98
CA TYR A 132 -15.01 -18.06 -20.55
C TYR A 132 -15.57 -19.02 -19.50
N ASP A 133 -14.92 -19.12 -18.33
CA ASP A 133 -15.30 -20.01 -17.23
C ASP A 133 -16.29 -19.35 -16.27
N LEU A 134 -16.21 -18.02 -16.12
CA LEU A 134 -17.06 -17.25 -15.23
C LEU A 134 -18.51 -17.28 -15.67
N ILE A 135 -18.80 -17.12 -16.97
CA ILE A 135 -20.16 -17.11 -17.52
C ILE A 135 -20.95 -18.37 -17.15
N PRO A 136 -20.43 -19.61 -17.42
CA PRO A 136 -21.11 -20.85 -17.03
C PRO A 136 -21.34 -20.98 -15.52
N VAL A 137 -20.44 -20.47 -14.71
CA VAL A 137 -20.57 -20.51 -13.24
C VAL A 137 -21.65 -19.55 -12.77
N LEU A 138 -21.72 -18.33 -13.33
CA LEU A 138 -22.78 -17.37 -13.02
C LEU A 138 -24.17 -17.86 -13.46
N GLN A 139 -24.29 -18.59 -14.56
CA GLN A 139 -25.55 -19.18 -15.04
C GLN A 139 -26.17 -20.16 -14.04
N LYS A 140 -25.35 -20.78 -13.16
CA LYS A 140 -25.81 -21.70 -12.13
C LYS A 140 -26.32 -21.02 -10.86
N ILE A 141 -26.34 -19.70 -10.81
CA ILE A 141 -26.83 -18.93 -9.64
C ILE A 141 -28.36 -18.87 -9.71
N GLU A 142 -29.03 -19.63 -8.83
CA GLU A 142 -30.49 -19.71 -8.76
C GLU A 142 -31.09 -18.88 -7.61
N HIS A 143 -30.24 -18.29 -6.76
CA HIS A 143 -30.71 -17.51 -5.62
C HIS A 143 -31.58 -16.31 -6.07
N LEU A 144 -32.70 -16.10 -5.40
CA LEU A 144 -33.76 -15.11 -5.78
C LEU A 144 -33.18 -13.69 -6.05
N LEU A 145 -32.27 -13.22 -5.18
CA LEU A 145 -31.65 -11.90 -5.33
C LEU A 145 -30.39 -11.95 -6.22
N GLY A 146 -29.73 -13.09 -6.30
CA GLY A 146 -28.48 -13.25 -7.07
C GLY A 146 -28.72 -13.42 -8.57
N LYS A 147 -29.77 -14.11 -8.95
CA LYS A 147 -30.07 -14.44 -10.36
C LYS A 147 -30.23 -13.21 -11.28
N PRO A 148 -30.98 -12.15 -10.91
CA PRO A 148 -31.08 -10.95 -11.74
C PRO A 148 -29.72 -10.22 -11.90
N VAL A 149 -28.93 -10.16 -10.83
CA VAL A 149 -27.61 -9.53 -10.85
C VAL A 149 -26.65 -10.33 -11.72
N ALA A 150 -26.60 -11.66 -11.56
CA ALA A 150 -25.81 -12.55 -12.39
C ALA A 150 -26.20 -12.43 -13.88
N GLY A 151 -27.51 -12.37 -14.18
CA GLY A 151 -28.00 -12.20 -15.55
C GLY A 151 -27.52 -10.90 -16.19
N ALA A 152 -27.57 -9.77 -15.46
CA ALA A 152 -27.07 -8.50 -15.96
C ALA A 152 -25.53 -8.54 -16.20
N LEU A 153 -24.79 -9.17 -15.29
CA LEU A 153 -23.34 -9.34 -15.45
C LEU A 153 -22.99 -10.23 -16.65
N ILE A 154 -23.70 -11.35 -16.84
CA ILE A 154 -23.50 -12.25 -17.99
C ILE A 154 -23.64 -11.49 -19.31
N LEU A 155 -24.64 -10.62 -19.45
CA LEU A 155 -24.81 -9.82 -20.67
C LEU A 155 -23.61 -8.93 -20.99
N LEU A 156 -22.98 -8.35 -19.96
CA LEU A 156 -21.76 -7.54 -20.10
C LEU A 156 -20.55 -8.43 -20.47
N LEU A 157 -20.39 -9.56 -19.81
CA LEU A 157 -19.27 -10.49 -20.04
C LEU A 157 -19.36 -11.13 -21.44
N GLU A 158 -20.57 -11.45 -21.94
CA GLU A 158 -20.74 -11.95 -23.31
C GLU A 158 -20.31 -10.91 -24.37
N ARG A 159 -20.51 -9.62 -24.12
CA ARG A 159 -19.98 -8.57 -25.02
C ARG A 159 -18.47 -8.59 -25.08
N ILE A 160 -17.79 -8.66 -23.92
CA ILE A 160 -16.33 -8.74 -23.82
C ILE A 160 -15.83 -10.00 -24.49
N LYS A 161 -16.46 -11.13 -24.26
CA LYS A 161 -16.15 -12.41 -24.91
C LYS A 161 -16.28 -12.33 -26.44
N ASN A 162 -17.33 -11.69 -26.96
CA ASN A 162 -17.60 -11.58 -28.39
C ASN A 162 -16.58 -10.70 -29.13
N VAL A 163 -15.90 -9.78 -28.46
CA VAL A 163 -14.77 -9.05 -29.03
C VAL A 163 -13.42 -9.78 -28.89
N GLY A 164 -13.46 -11.04 -28.44
CA GLY A 164 -12.27 -11.90 -28.36
C GLY A 164 -11.49 -11.83 -27.03
N LEU A 165 -12.02 -11.11 -26.01
CA LEU A 165 -11.35 -10.90 -24.72
C LEU A 165 -11.81 -11.87 -23.63
N GLY A 166 -12.38 -13.01 -23.98
CA GLY A 166 -12.91 -14.00 -23.03
C GLY A 166 -11.88 -14.69 -22.16
N TYR A 167 -10.60 -14.60 -22.48
CA TYR A 167 -9.47 -15.12 -21.68
C TYR A 167 -9.07 -14.18 -20.53
N LEU A 168 -9.61 -12.94 -20.49
CA LEU A 168 -9.34 -12.00 -19.41
C LEU A 168 -10.09 -12.42 -18.14
N HIS A 169 -9.54 -12.02 -17.00
CA HIS A 169 -10.17 -12.13 -15.69
C HIS A 169 -10.38 -10.74 -15.07
N LEU A 170 -11.42 -10.59 -14.23
CA LEU A 170 -11.81 -9.28 -13.69
C LEU A 170 -10.81 -8.72 -12.66
N SER A 171 -9.98 -9.57 -12.07
CA SER A 171 -8.93 -9.15 -11.12
C SER A 171 -7.69 -8.59 -11.82
N ARG A 172 -7.58 -8.66 -13.16
CA ARG A 172 -6.43 -8.17 -13.90
C ARG A 172 -6.30 -6.65 -13.79
N GLU A 173 -5.10 -6.19 -13.52
CA GLU A 173 -4.82 -4.74 -13.42
C GLU A 173 -4.89 -4.09 -14.80
N THR A 174 -5.61 -2.96 -14.89
CA THR A 174 -5.78 -2.22 -16.15
C THR A 174 -4.45 -1.75 -16.75
N ALA A 175 -3.44 -1.47 -15.90
CA ALA A 175 -2.09 -1.10 -16.33
C ALA A 175 -1.35 -2.24 -17.08
N THR A 176 -1.80 -3.49 -16.93
CA THR A 176 -1.20 -4.66 -17.62
C THR A 176 -1.91 -5.00 -18.93
N LEU A 177 -2.98 -4.29 -19.29
CA LEU A 177 -3.69 -4.48 -20.54
C LEU A 177 -2.88 -3.90 -21.69
N SER A 178 -2.85 -4.61 -22.81
CA SER A 178 -2.30 -4.07 -24.08
C SER A 178 -3.20 -2.96 -24.62
N GLY A 179 -2.66 -2.12 -25.54
CA GLY A 179 -3.45 -1.06 -26.17
C GLY A 179 -4.73 -1.54 -26.86
N GLY A 180 -4.72 -2.74 -27.43
CA GLY A 180 -5.90 -3.35 -28.06
C GLY A 180 -6.93 -3.91 -27.04
N GLU A 181 -6.47 -4.41 -25.89
CA GLU A 181 -7.33 -4.91 -24.81
C GLU A 181 -8.04 -3.78 -24.06
N SER A 182 -7.51 -2.56 -24.10
CA SER A 182 -8.05 -1.39 -23.40
C SER A 182 -9.00 -0.53 -24.23
N GLN A 183 -9.11 -0.79 -25.55
CA GLN A 183 -10.06 -0.15 -26.47
C GLN A 183 -11.39 -0.91 -26.50
#